data_0e83b417db90fc0fc724e87fd00adf54
#
_entry.id   0e83b417db90fc0fc724e87fd00adf54
#
_cell.length_a   1.000
_cell.length_b   1.000
_cell.length_c   1.000
_cell.angle_alpha   90.00
_cell.angle_beta   90.00
_cell.angle_gamma   90.00
#
_symmetry.space_group_name_H-M   'P 1'
#
loop_
_entity.id
_entity.type
_entity.pdbx_description
1 polymer ?
#
loop_
_entity_poly.entity_id
_entity_poly.type
_entity_poly.pdbx_seq_one_letter_code
_entity_poly.pdbx_strand_id
1 'polypeptide(L)'
;MTIAQRQTRRDPRERPERADARAWAWAVPATPIGPLLLAATDEGLAQVVFHATEKTAAEAVARLTRRLGAGPTAGPSASSAAAAARPAPRCAEHLAAAIRQVESYFAGETTAFTLPLDWSLITGFNRRVLRELAAHVPYGTVVGYQDLADRVGEPGAARAVGVAMGSNPLPVVVPCHRVVESGGGIGGFGGGLETKRALLALEGVLPQPLF
;
A
#
# COMPACT_ATOMS: atom_id res chain seq x y z
N MET A 1 2.41 -54.96 -32.53
CA MET A 1 1.89 -54.54 -31.22
C MET A 1 1.83 -53.05 -31.22
N THR A 2 0.63 -52.49 -31.43
CA THR A 2 0.41 -51.04 -31.60
C THR A 2 -0.06 -50.45 -30.26
N ILE A 3 0.75 -49.59 -29.65
CA ILE A 3 0.39 -48.90 -28.40
C ILE A 3 -0.45 -47.68 -28.77
N ALA A 4 -1.73 -47.75 -28.46
CA ALA A 4 -2.67 -46.65 -28.64
C ALA A 4 -2.39 -45.55 -27.63
N GLN A 5 -2.00 -44.35 -28.10
CA GLN A 5 -1.91 -43.15 -27.31
C GLN A 5 -3.31 -42.68 -26.93
N ARG A 6 -3.66 -42.79 -25.65
CA ARG A 6 -4.85 -42.13 -25.07
C ARG A 6 -4.57 -40.64 -24.94
N GLN A 7 -5.05 -39.85 -25.89
CA GLN A 7 -5.21 -38.40 -25.70
C GLN A 7 -6.33 -38.16 -24.70
N THR A 8 -5.99 -37.74 -23.49
CA THR A 8 -6.94 -37.20 -22.52
C THR A 8 -7.48 -35.88 -23.06
N ARG A 9 -8.70 -35.87 -23.55
CA ARG A 9 -9.45 -34.67 -23.88
C ARG A 9 -9.71 -33.91 -22.59
N ARG A 10 -9.13 -32.70 -22.44
CA ARG A 10 -9.53 -31.74 -21.40
C ARG A 10 -11.01 -31.38 -21.60
N ASP A 11 -11.80 -31.49 -20.53
CA ASP A 11 -13.21 -31.10 -20.50
C ASP A 11 -13.30 -29.56 -20.69
N PRO A 12 -14.05 -29.06 -21.71
CA PRO A 12 -14.21 -27.62 -21.93
C PRO A 12 -14.98 -26.89 -20.82
N ARG A 13 -15.41 -27.57 -19.77
CA ARG A 13 -16.17 -27.03 -18.65
C ARG A 13 -15.32 -26.74 -17.42
N GLU A 14 -14.04 -27.07 -17.41
CA GLU A 14 -13.11 -26.56 -16.40
C GLU A 14 -12.93 -25.06 -16.64
N ARG A 15 -13.83 -24.28 -16.05
CA ARG A 15 -13.57 -22.85 -15.81
C ARG A 15 -12.27 -22.78 -15.05
N PRO A 16 -11.32 -21.87 -15.45
CA PRO A 16 -10.17 -21.63 -14.60
C PRO A 16 -10.70 -21.25 -13.22
N GLU A 17 -10.22 -21.95 -12.18
CA GLU A 17 -10.49 -21.62 -10.79
C GLU A 17 -10.36 -20.11 -10.65
N ARG A 18 -11.47 -19.46 -10.32
CA ARG A 18 -11.45 -18.02 -10.02
C ARG A 18 -10.44 -17.87 -8.90
N ALA A 19 -9.37 -17.10 -9.16
CA ALA A 19 -8.50 -16.65 -8.10
C ALA A 19 -9.39 -16.25 -6.93
N ASP A 20 -9.20 -16.88 -5.76
CA ASP A 20 -10.08 -16.73 -4.60
C ASP A 20 -10.43 -15.27 -4.40
N ALA A 21 -11.71 -14.95 -4.58
CA ALA A 21 -12.23 -13.59 -4.51
C ALA A 21 -12.00 -13.09 -3.07
N ARG A 22 -11.05 -12.20 -2.87
CA ARG A 22 -10.66 -11.72 -1.55
C ARG A 22 -11.63 -10.67 -1.05
N ALA A 23 -12.13 -10.83 0.16
CA ALA A 23 -12.90 -9.80 0.84
C ALA A 23 -11.99 -8.59 1.12
N TRP A 24 -12.50 -7.39 0.85
CA TRP A 24 -11.79 -6.14 1.12
C TRP A 24 -12.75 -4.98 1.40
N ALA A 25 -12.26 -4.00 2.14
CA ALA A 25 -13.00 -2.80 2.50
C ALA A 25 -12.12 -1.56 2.26
N TRP A 26 -12.74 -0.39 2.12
CA TRP A 26 -12.04 0.85 1.89
C TRP A 26 -12.73 2.05 2.55
N ALA A 27 -11.96 3.11 2.81
CA ALA A 27 -12.44 4.40 3.29
C ALA A 27 -11.53 5.52 2.80
N VAL A 28 -12.00 6.77 2.93
CA VAL A 28 -11.24 7.97 2.57
C VAL A 28 -11.21 8.93 3.77
N PRO A 29 -10.35 8.69 4.77
CA PRO A 29 -10.14 9.66 5.84
C PRO A 29 -9.50 10.95 5.31
N ALA A 30 -9.87 12.08 5.91
CA ALA A 30 -9.19 13.35 5.72
C ALA A 30 -7.88 13.34 6.52
N THR A 31 -6.81 13.92 5.95
CA THR A 31 -5.52 14.06 6.63
C THR A 31 -4.91 15.43 6.36
N PRO A 32 -3.90 15.87 7.11
CA PRO A 32 -3.19 17.13 6.85
C PRO A 32 -2.55 17.24 5.46
N ILE A 33 -2.28 16.11 4.80
CA ILE A 33 -1.72 16.05 3.43
C ILE A 33 -2.80 15.83 2.36
N GLY A 34 -4.07 16.03 2.69
CA GLY A 34 -5.23 15.77 1.85
C GLY A 34 -5.87 14.39 2.11
N PRO A 35 -6.99 14.09 1.44
CA PRO A 35 -7.70 12.84 1.65
C PRO A 35 -6.86 11.65 1.15
N LEU A 36 -6.80 10.57 1.97
CA LEU A 36 -6.14 9.31 1.63
C LEU A 36 -7.18 8.21 1.45
N LEU A 37 -7.18 7.50 0.33
CA LEU A 37 -7.91 6.24 0.26
C LEU A 37 -7.07 5.15 0.92
N LEU A 38 -7.66 4.47 1.89
CA LEU A 38 -7.12 3.28 2.53
C LEU A 38 -7.96 2.07 2.11
N ALA A 39 -7.32 0.98 1.69
CA ALA A 39 -8.02 -0.27 1.39
C ALA A 39 -7.32 -1.43 2.09
N ALA A 40 -8.10 -2.27 2.76
CA ALA A 40 -7.63 -3.41 3.51
C ALA A 40 -8.33 -4.70 3.10
N THR A 41 -7.59 -5.80 3.10
CA THR A 41 -8.07 -7.17 2.91
C THR A 41 -8.07 -7.92 4.24
N ASP A 42 -8.46 -9.17 4.23
CA ASP A 42 -8.38 -10.04 5.41
C ASP A 42 -6.92 -10.32 5.86
N GLU A 43 -5.93 -10.01 5.00
CA GLU A 43 -4.50 -10.13 5.31
C GLU A 43 -3.89 -8.84 5.89
N GLY A 44 -4.56 -7.69 5.74
CA GLY A 44 -4.07 -6.40 6.23
C GLY A 44 -4.30 -5.24 5.29
N LEU A 45 -3.64 -4.10 5.55
CA LEU A 45 -3.67 -2.94 4.65
C LEU A 45 -3.00 -3.29 3.32
N ALA A 46 -3.73 -3.11 2.21
CA ALA A 46 -3.31 -3.50 0.87
C ALA A 46 -2.96 -2.30 -0.02
N GLN A 47 -3.64 -1.15 0.18
CA GLN A 47 -3.38 0.03 -0.63
C GLN A 47 -3.65 1.33 0.13
N VAL A 48 -2.81 2.33 -0.17
CA VAL A 48 -2.98 3.75 0.17
C VAL A 48 -2.90 4.57 -1.11
N VAL A 49 -3.81 5.53 -1.32
CA VAL A 49 -3.78 6.42 -2.48
C VAL A 49 -3.87 7.86 -2.00
N PHE A 50 -2.92 8.70 -2.43
CA PHE A 50 -2.91 10.13 -2.14
C PHE A 50 -3.99 10.88 -2.91
N HIS A 51 -4.42 12.02 -2.35
CA HIS A 51 -5.33 12.96 -3.00
C HIS A 51 -6.58 12.27 -3.56
N ALA A 52 -7.22 11.46 -2.70
CA ALA A 52 -8.37 10.63 -3.05
C ALA A 52 -9.65 11.45 -3.26
N THR A 53 -9.71 12.19 -4.38
CA THR A 53 -10.95 12.80 -4.86
C THR A 53 -11.95 11.71 -5.23
N GLU A 54 -13.22 12.06 -5.45
CA GLU A 54 -14.25 11.10 -5.88
C GLU A 54 -13.79 10.31 -7.13
N LYS A 55 -13.22 10.99 -8.13
CA LYS A 55 -12.73 10.37 -9.35
C LYS A 55 -11.57 9.40 -9.09
N THR A 56 -10.52 9.86 -8.38
CA THR A 56 -9.33 9.03 -8.12
C THR A 56 -9.66 7.86 -7.19
N ALA A 57 -10.59 8.02 -6.26
CA ALA A 57 -11.09 6.94 -5.42
C ALA A 57 -11.85 5.89 -6.25
N ALA A 58 -12.76 6.31 -7.13
CA ALA A 58 -13.49 5.40 -8.02
C ALA A 58 -12.54 4.60 -8.93
N GLU A 59 -11.51 5.25 -9.50
CA GLU A 59 -10.49 4.59 -10.32
C GLU A 59 -9.67 3.58 -9.50
N ALA A 60 -9.30 3.92 -8.27
CA ALA A 60 -8.57 3.03 -7.37
C ALA A 60 -9.41 1.81 -7.00
N VAL A 61 -10.67 2.01 -6.63
CA VAL A 61 -11.64 0.93 -6.33
C VAL A 61 -11.81 0.01 -7.53
N ALA A 62 -12.02 0.55 -8.74
CA ALA A 62 -12.15 -0.25 -9.96
C ALA A 62 -10.88 -1.06 -10.26
N ARG A 63 -9.69 -0.50 -10.03
CA ARG A 63 -8.41 -1.19 -10.18
C ARG A 63 -8.25 -2.32 -9.17
N LEU A 64 -8.56 -2.06 -7.90
CA LEU A 64 -8.51 -3.06 -6.82
C LEU A 64 -9.49 -4.21 -7.08
N THR A 65 -10.73 -3.91 -7.46
CA THR A 65 -11.75 -4.91 -7.82
C THR A 65 -11.22 -5.89 -8.88
N ARG A 66 -10.55 -5.38 -9.92
CA ARG A 66 -9.95 -6.25 -10.95
C ARG A 66 -8.77 -7.07 -10.40
N ARG A 67 -7.95 -6.51 -9.51
CA ARG A 67 -6.75 -7.19 -8.96
C ARG A 67 -7.10 -8.23 -7.89
N LEU A 68 -8.11 -7.98 -7.09
CA LEU A 68 -8.54 -8.85 -5.98
C LEU A 68 -9.65 -9.83 -6.39
N GLY A 69 -10.19 -9.69 -7.61
CA GLY A 69 -11.20 -10.60 -8.18
C GLY A 69 -12.61 -10.44 -7.61
N ALA A 70 -12.81 -9.49 -6.68
CA ALA A 70 -14.10 -9.20 -6.06
C ALA A 70 -14.30 -7.71 -5.81
N GLY A 71 -15.55 -7.25 -5.80
CA GLY A 71 -15.90 -5.92 -5.32
C GLY A 71 -15.70 -5.77 -3.80
N PRO A 72 -15.65 -4.51 -3.29
CA PRO A 72 -15.50 -4.27 -1.86
C PRO A 72 -16.72 -4.79 -1.08
N THR A 73 -16.47 -5.33 0.11
CA THR A 73 -17.53 -5.77 1.04
C THR A 73 -18.07 -4.63 1.88
N ALA A 74 -17.29 -3.54 2.05
CA ALA A 74 -17.68 -2.30 2.70
C ALA A 74 -16.95 -1.10 2.10
N GLY A 75 -17.62 0.05 2.10
CA GLY A 75 -17.12 1.34 1.65
C GLY A 75 -17.74 2.48 2.46
N PRO A 76 -17.39 3.75 2.20
CA PRO A 76 -17.81 4.89 3.02
C PRO A 76 -19.33 5.07 3.15
N SER A 77 -20.13 4.45 2.27
CA SER A 77 -21.59 4.50 2.33
C SER A 77 -22.25 3.31 3.04
N ALA A 78 -21.48 2.35 3.55
CA ALA A 78 -22.03 1.11 4.13
C ALA A 78 -22.39 1.25 5.61
N SER A 79 -23.12 2.30 6.01
CA SER A 79 -23.82 2.32 7.29
C SER A 79 -25.17 1.61 7.18
N SER A 80 -25.18 0.28 7.13
CA SER A 80 -26.39 -0.51 7.21
C SER A 80 -26.59 -0.99 8.63
N ALA A 81 -27.71 -0.60 9.24
CA ALA A 81 -28.16 -1.07 10.57
C ALA A 81 -28.31 -2.59 10.67
N ALA A 82 -28.30 -3.31 9.56
CA ALA A 82 -28.36 -4.77 9.51
C ALA A 82 -27.01 -5.47 9.78
N ALA A 83 -25.90 -4.71 9.86
CA ALA A 83 -24.57 -5.28 10.08
C ALA A 83 -24.23 -5.53 11.58
N ALA A 84 -25.08 -5.07 12.50
CA ALA A 84 -24.79 -5.10 13.94
C ALA A 84 -24.83 -6.50 14.59
N ALA A 85 -25.25 -7.55 13.90
CA ALA A 85 -25.45 -8.90 14.46
C ALA A 85 -24.39 -9.94 14.04
N ARG A 86 -23.39 -9.57 13.21
CA ARG A 86 -22.31 -10.48 12.77
C ARG A 86 -20.95 -9.86 13.13
N PRO A 87 -19.95 -10.68 13.53
CA PRO A 87 -18.60 -10.15 13.71
C PRO A 87 -18.15 -9.45 12.43
N ALA A 88 -17.48 -8.29 12.58
CA ALA A 88 -16.98 -7.52 11.44
C ALA A 88 -16.02 -8.41 10.62
N PRO A 89 -16.06 -8.34 9.27
CA PRO A 89 -15.05 -9.00 8.45
C PRO A 89 -13.66 -8.50 8.83
N ARG A 90 -12.63 -9.37 8.81
CA ARG A 90 -11.25 -9.01 9.15
C ARG A 90 -10.73 -7.81 8.35
N CYS A 91 -11.12 -7.69 7.09
CA CYS A 91 -10.79 -6.53 6.27
C CYS A 91 -11.34 -5.21 6.86
N ALA A 92 -12.52 -5.21 7.48
CA ALA A 92 -13.07 -4.03 8.13
C ALA A 92 -12.33 -3.68 9.44
N GLU A 93 -11.92 -4.69 10.20
CA GLU A 93 -11.08 -4.50 11.40
C GLU A 93 -9.71 -3.93 11.05
N HIS A 94 -9.04 -4.47 10.01
CA HIS A 94 -7.76 -3.97 9.51
C HIS A 94 -7.89 -2.54 8.98
N LEU A 95 -8.98 -2.23 8.26
CA LEU A 95 -9.24 -0.88 7.79
C LEU A 95 -9.42 0.11 8.94
N ALA A 96 -10.22 -0.25 9.96
CA ALA A 96 -10.41 0.59 11.13
C ALA A 96 -9.09 0.81 11.91
N ALA A 97 -8.25 -0.22 12.02
CA ALA A 97 -6.92 -0.09 12.62
C ALA A 97 -6.01 0.82 11.80
N ALA A 98 -6.05 0.71 10.47
CA ALA A 98 -5.28 1.57 9.57
C ALA A 98 -5.68 3.04 9.69
N ILE A 99 -6.99 3.34 9.74
CA ILE A 99 -7.50 4.70 9.92
C ILE A 99 -6.97 5.29 11.24
N ARG A 100 -7.16 4.58 12.36
CA ARG A 100 -6.69 5.06 13.67
C ARG A 100 -5.17 5.31 13.70
N GLN A 101 -4.37 4.39 13.15
CA GLN A 101 -2.91 4.57 13.15
C GLN A 101 -2.44 5.70 12.23
N VAL A 102 -3.12 5.92 11.10
CA VAL A 102 -2.85 7.06 10.22
C VAL A 102 -3.21 8.39 10.93
N GLU A 103 -4.35 8.44 11.62
CA GLU A 103 -4.74 9.61 12.42
C GLU A 103 -3.72 9.90 13.53
N SER A 104 -3.34 8.89 14.32
CA SER A 104 -2.31 9.03 15.37
C SER A 104 -0.93 9.41 14.82
N TYR A 105 -0.55 8.92 13.64
CA TYR A 105 0.70 9.33 12.98
C TYR A 105 0.70 10.81 12.63
N PHE A 106 -0.38 11.33 12.02
CA PHE A 106 -0.50 12.75 11.69
C PHE A 106 -0.70 13.64 12.90
N ALA A 107 -1.21 13.11 14.01
CA ALA A 107 -1.28 13.81 15.30
C ALA A 107 0.08 13.83 16.04
N GLY A 108 1.11 13.12 15.53
CA GLY A 108 2.41 13.00 16.20
C GLY A 108 2.40 12.08 17.43
N GLU A 109 1.34 11.31 17.64
CA GLU A 109 1.16 10.40 18.77
C GLU A 109 1.90 9.06 18.58
N THR A 110 2.16 8.68 17.32
CA THR A 110 2.92 7.48 17.01
C THR A 110 3.96 7.73 15.91
N THR A 111 5.08 7.03 16.01
CA THR A 111 6.18 7.07 15.04
C THR A 111 6.31 5.78 14.23
N ALA A 112 5.46 4.78 14.51
CA ALA A 112 5.50 3.47 13.88
C ALA A 112 4.11 2.92 13.62
N PHE A 113 3.97 2.18 12.53
CA PHE A 113 2.76 1.42 12.20
C PHE A 113 2.92 -0.04 12.62
N THR A 114 1.92 -0.59 13.31
CA THR A 114 1.93 -1.97 13.81
C THR A 114 0.86 -2.85 13.15
N LEU A 115 0.10 -2.28 12.20
CA LEU A 115 -0.95 -3.01 11.50
C LEU A 115 -0.38 -4.05 10.52
N PRO A 116 -1.10 -5.16 10.26
CA PRO A 116 -0.73 -6.11 9.21
C PRO A 116 -0.75 -5.46 7.82
N LEU A 117 0.20 -5.85 6.96
CA LEU A 117 0.32 -5.36 5.59
C LEU A 117 0.09 -6.51 4.59
N ASP A 118 -0.82 -6.32 3.65
CA ASP A 118 -1.01 -7.24 2.54
C ASP A 118 -0.07 -6.89 1.38
N TRP A 119 0.95 -7.72 1.22
CA TRP A 119 1.98 -7.57 0.18
C TRP A 119 1.61 -8.21 -1.17
N SER A 120 0.37 -8.69 -1.33
CA SER A 120 -0.05 -9.41 -2.55
C SER A 120 -0.08 -8.55 -3.81
N LEU A 121 -0.22 -7.23 -3.64
CA LEU A 121 -0.25 -6.28 -4.76
C LEU A 121 1.13 -5.97 -5.34
N ILE A 122 2.21 -6.47 -4.76
CA ILE A 122 3.57 -6.26 -5.23
C ILE A 122 4.40 -7.52 -5.09
N THR A 123 5.33 -7.74 -6.01
CA THR A 123 6.12 -8.98 -6.08
C THR A 123 7.60 -8.71 -6.39
N GLY A 124 8.41 -9.75 -6.35
CA GLY A 124 9.80 -9.74 -6.79
C GLY A 124 10.69 -8.73 -6.05
N PHE A 125 11.57 -8.08 -6.82
CA PHE A 125 12.52 -7.08 -6.32
C PHE A 125 11.83 -5.93 -5.57
N ASN A 126 10.75 -5.36 -6.14
CA ASN A 126 10.05 -4.24 -5.53
C ASN A 126 9.53 -4.59 -4.13
N ARG A 127 8.98 -5.81 -3.94
CA ARG A 127 8.52 -6.26 -2.63
C ARG A 127 9.68 -6.41 -1.64
N ARG A 128 10.85 -6.93 -2.07
CA ARG A 128 12.03 -7.02 -1.19
C ARG A 128 12.46 -5.64 -0.71
N VAL A 129 12.61 -4.69 -1.65
CA VAL A 129 13.02 -3.31 -1.34
C VAL A 129 12.05 -2.62 -0.39
N LEU A 130 10.73 -2.72 -0.65
CA LEU A 130 9.72 -2.08 0.19
C LEU A 130 9.62 -2.71 1.59
N ARG A 131 9.87 -4.00 1.72
CA ARG A 131 9.95 -4.66 3.04
C ARG A 131 11.19 -4.23 3.81
N GLU A 132 12.35 -4.13 3.14
CA GLU A 132 13.58 -3.60 3.73
C GLU A 132 13.37 -2.16 4.24
N LEU A 133 12.76 -1.31 3.41
CA LEU A 133 12.43 0.06 3.78
C LEU A 133 11.52 0.13 5.01
N ALA A 134 10.46 -0.66 5.04
CA ALA A 134 9.50 -0.68 6.14
C ALA A 134 10.12 -1.16 7.46
N ALA A 135 11.04 -2.11 7.39
CA ALA A 135 11.64 -2.73 8.57
C ALA A 135 12.82 -1.92 9.16
N HIS A 136 13.59 -1.23 8.32
CA HIS A 136 14.90 -0.72 8.72
C HIS A 136 15.13 0.77 8.49
N VAL A 137 14.12 1.52 8.05
CA VAL A 137 14.23 2.99 7.93
C VAL A 137 13.21 3.64 8.86
N PRO A 138 13.59 3.93 10.11
CA PRO A 138 12.67 4.42 11.13
C PRO A 138 12.26 5.88 10.90
N TYR A 139 11.25 6.32 11.64
CA TYR A 139 10.76 7.70 11.72
C TYR A 139 11.89 8.68 12.01
N GLY A 140 11.87 9.84 11.36
CA GLY A 140 12.88 10.89 11.54
C GLY A 140 14.23 10.61 10.88
N THR A 141 14.35 9.55 10.06
CA THR A 141 15.57 9.23 9.31
C THR A 141 15.32 9.17 7.81
N VAL A 142 16.38 9.28 7.04
CA VAL A 142 16.35 9.12 5.58
C VAL A 142 17.40 8.12 5.13
N VAL A 143 17.23 7.58 3.93
CA VAL A 143 18.14 6.63 3.27
C VAL A 143 18.29 7.00 1.80
N GLY A 144 19.49 6.80 1.23
CA GLY A 144 19.72 6.97 -0.20
C GLY A 144 19.20 5.80 -1.01
N TYR A 145 18.90 6.04 -2.30
CA TYR A 145 18.50 4.97 -3.24
C TYR A 145 19.58 3.88 -3.37
N GLN A 146 20.86 4.29 -3.37
CA GLN A 146 21.99 3.34 -3.46
C GLN A 146 22.13 2.53 -2.19
N ASP A 147 22.04 3.17 -1.00
CA ASP A 147 22.14 2.48 0.27
C ASP A 147 21.08 1.40 0.41
N LEU A 148 19.85 1.70 -0.06
CA LEU A 148 18.75 0.74 -0.04
C LEU A 148 18.97 -0.41 -1.04
N ALA A 149 19.59 -0.13 -2.20
CA ALA A 149 20.01 -1.15 -3.17
C ALA A 149 21.06 -2.09 -2.56
N ASP A 150 22.05 -1.54 -1.86
CA ASP A 150 23.10 -2.31 -1.20
C ASP A 150 22.53 -3.19 -0.08
N ARG A 151 21.59 -2.68 0.74
CA ARG A 151 20.93 -3.43 1.81
C ARG A 151 20.15 -4.65 1.30
N VAL A 152 19.56 -4.57 0.10
CA VAL A 152 18.84 -5.71 -0.51
C VAL A 152 19.75 -6.64 -1.30
N GLY A 153 21.08 -6.41 -1.27
CA GLY A 153 22.08 -7.26 -1.93
C GLY A 153 22.19 -7.06 -3.44
N GLU A 154 21.75 -5.89 -3.96
CA GLU A 154 21.75 -5.56 -5.39
C GLU A 154 22.51 -4.24 -5.63
N PRO A 155 23.84 -4.21 -5.41
CA PRO A 155 24.64 -3.00 -5.60
C PRO A 155 24.52 -2.52 -7.06
N GLY A 156 24.31 -1.21 -7.23
CA GLY A 156 24.06 -0.61 -8.55
C GLY A 156 22.59 -0.58 -8.98
N ALA A 157 21.66 -1.16 -8.21
CA ALA A 157 20.23 -1.17 -8.54
C ALA A 157 19.46 0.09 -8.11
N ALA A 158 20.11 1.24 -7.86
CA ALA A 158 19.47 2.47 -7.38
C ALA A 158 18.28 2.92 -8.25
N ARG A 159 18.35 2.76 -9.59
CA ARG A 159 17.22 3.06 -10.49
C ARG A 159 16.04 2.12 -10.25
N ALA A 160 16.30 0.82 -10.06
CA ALA A 160 15.25 -0.16 -9.77
C ALA A 160 14.62 0.10 -8.40
N VAL A 161 15.40 0.58 -7.41
CA VAL A 161 14.87 1.08 -6.14
C VAL A 161 13.93 2.26 -6.38
N GLY A 162 14.29 3.21 -7.25
CA GLY A 162 13.39 4.30 -7.65
C GLY A 162 12.07 3.82 -8.24
N VAL A 163 12.10 2.80 -9.09
CA VAL A 163 10.88 2.15 -9.63
C VAL A 163 10.07 1.50 -8.52
N ALA A 164 10.73 0.83 -7.56
CA ALA A 164 10.06 0.24 -6.40
C ALA A 164 9.35 1.32 -5.56
N MET A 165 9.98 2.48 -5.31
CA MET A 165 9.35 3.60 -4.61
C MET A 165 8.12 4.12 -5.35
N GLY A 166 8.21 4.30 -6.67
CA GLY A 166 7.09 4.75 -7.52
C GLY A 166 5.94 3.74 -7.61
N SER A 167 6.20 2.46 -7.36
CA SER A 167 5.21 1.37 -7.37
C SER A 167 4.70 0.98 -5.98
N ASN A 168 5.11 1.71 -4.93
CA ASN A 168 4.70 1.42 -3.56
C ASN A 168 3.17 1.50 -3.40
N PRO A 169 2.47 0.40 -3.08
CA PRO A 169 1.03 0.43 -2.87
C PRO A 169 0.62 0.98 -1.50
N LEU A 170 1.58 1.13 -0.56
CA LEU A 170 1.36 1.43 0.84
C LEU A 170 2.10 2.70 1.32
N PRO A 171 2.13 3.80 0.53
CA PRO A 171 2.89 4.98 0.92
C PRO A 171 2.42 5.51 2.29
N VAL A 172 3.28 6.27 2.98
CA VAL A 172 3.18 6.68 4.38
C VAL A 172 3.51 5.53 5.33
N VAL A 173 2.76 4.42 5.27
CA VAL A 173 2.96 3.23 6.12
C VAL A 173 4.26 2.51 5.74
N VAL A 174 4.51 2.32 4.44
CA VAL A 174 5.82 1.96 3.90
C VAL A 174 6.49 3.26 3.42
N PRO A 175 7.51 3.75 4.14
CA PRO A 175 7.88 5.16 4.12
C PRO A 175 8.78 5.55 2.93
N CYS A 176 8.27 5.44 1.69
CA CYS A 176 9.02 5.81 0.49
C CYS A 176 9.39 7.31 0.43
N HIS A 177 8.73 8.16 1.24
CA HIS A 177 9.12 9.56 1.44
C HIS A 177 10.49 9.72 2.13
N ARG A 178 10.96 8.71 2.89
CA ARG A 178 12.28 8.71 3.55
C ARG A 178 13.43 8.35 2.60
N VAL A 179 13.13 7.98 1.33
CA VAL A 179 14.17 7.69 0.35
C VAL A 179 14.51 8.97 -0.41
N VAL A 180 15.79 9.39 -0.37
CA VAL A 180 16.29 10.68 -0.88
C VAL A 180 17.46 10.49 -1.84
N GLU A 181 17.80 11.52 -2.60
CA GLU A 181 18.93 11.53 -3.52
C GLU A 181 20.26 11.76 -2.78
N SER A 182 21.35 11.14 -3.25
CA SER A 182 22.68 11.27 -2.68
C SER A 182 23.26 12.69 -2.73
N GLY A 183 22.75 13.53 -3.64
CA GLY A 183 23.16 14.93 -3.80
C GLY A 183 22.43 15.93 -2.89
N GLY A 184 21.69 15.48 -1.87
CA GLY A 184 20.93 16.35 -0.97
C GLY A 184 19.55 16.75 -1.50
N GLY A 185 19.17 16.31 -2.71
CA GLY A 185 17.83 16.45 -3.25
C GLY A 185 16.86 15.52 -2.54
N ILE A 186 15.60 15.97 -2.33
CA ILE A 186 14.57 15.09 -1.73
C ILE A 186 14.08 14.00 -2.69
N GLY A 187 14.35 14.13 -4.01
CA GLY A 187 13.93 13.18 -5.04
C GLY A 187 12.43 13.23 -5.35
N GLY A 188 12.02 12.48 -6.38
CA GLY A 188 10.63 12.38 -6.80
C GLY A 188 9.74 11.69 -5.75
N PHE A 189 8.41 11.93 -5.84
CA PHE A 189 7.43 11.29 -4.96
C PHE A 189 6.06 11.14 -5.63
N GLY A 190 5.42 9.99 -5.45
CA GLY A 190 4.11 9.71 -6.07
C GLY A 190 2.97 10.60 -5.59
N GLY A 191 3.05 11.09 -4.36
CA GLY A 191 2.10 12.05 -3.77
C GLY A 191 2.43 13.52 -4.07
N GLY A 192 3.47 13.81 -4.88
CA GLY A 192 3.98 15.15 -5.12
C GLY A 192 5.01 15.62 -4.11
N LEU A 193 5.85 16.59 -4.52
CA LEU A 193 6.97 17.05 -3.68
C LEU A 193 6.50 17.77 -2.42
N GLU A 194 5.39 18.50 -2.46
CA GLU A 194 4.82 19.18 -1.28
C GLU A 194 4.41 18.16 -0.22
N THR A 195 3.73 17.08 -0.63
CA THR A 195 3.38 15.98 0.26
C THR A 195 4.62 15.33 0.87
N LYS A 196 5.69 15.12 0.08
CA LYS A 196 6.95 14.58 0.60
C LYS A 196 7.58 15.50 1.63
N ARG A 197 7.63 16.80 1.34
CA ARG A 197 8.15 17.81 2.29
C ARG A 197 7.34 17.84 3.58
N ALA A 198 6.01 17.81 3.49
CA ALA A 198 5.14 17.80 4.66
C ALA A 198 5.38 16.57 5.55
N LEU A 199 5.53 15.37 4.95
CA LEU A 199 5.84 14.15 5.68
C LEU A 199 7.24 14.21 6.34
N LEU A 200 8.26 14.66 5.61
CA LEU A 200 9.62 14.81 6.15
C LEU A 200 9.69 15.89 7.24
N ALA A 201 8.90 16.96 7.13
CA ALA A 201 8.80 17.99 8.16
C ALA A 201 8.05 17.49 9.40
N LEU A 202 6.96 16.74 9.22
CA LEU A 202 6.25 16.06 10.32
C LEU A 202 7.21 15.16 11.11
N GLU A 203 8.10 14.47 10.41
CA GLU A 203 9.08 13.57 10.99
C GLU A 203 10.35 14.27 11.53
N GLY A 204 10.42 15.61 11.46
CA GLY A 204 11.54 16.38 11.96
C GLY A 204 12.82 16.30 11.10
N VAL A 205 12.75 15.72 9.90
CA VAL A 205 13.88 15.67 8.95
C VAL A 205 14.09 17.02 8.27
N LEU A 206 13.00 17.72 7.99
CA LEU A 206 13.01 19.07 7.43
C LEU A 206 12.42 20.07 8.43
N PRO A 207 12.80 21.36 8.34
CA PRO A 207 12.14 22.40 9.11
C PRO A 207 10.62 22.41 8.84
N GLN A 208 9.84 22.65 9.89
CA GLN A 208 8.40 22.88 9.73
C GLN A 208 8.18 24.13 8.88
N PRO A 209 7.20 24.15 7.97
CA PRO A 209 6.79 25.38 7.29
C PRO A 209 6.41 26.44 8.33
N LEU A 210 6.83 27.68 8.13
CA LEU A 210 6.58 28.78 9.08
C LEU A 210 5.13 29.30 9.10
N PHE A 211 4.19 28.62 8.43
CA PHE A 211 2.75 29.01 8.33
C PHE A 211 1.89 27.83 7.94
#